data_dcbcf97e7af03ac0335b8c02819b534f
#
_entry.id   dcbcf97e7af03ac0335b8c02819b534f
#
_cell.length_a   1.000
_cell.length_b   1.000
_cell.length_c   1.000
_cell.angle_alpha   90.00
_cell.angle_beta   90.00
_cell.angle_gamma   90.00
#
_symmetry.space_group_name_H-M   'P 1'
#
loop_
_entity.id
_entity.type
_entity.pdbx_description
1 polymer ?
#
loop_
_entity_poly.entity_id
_entity_poly.type
_entity_poly.pdbx_seq_one_letter_code
_entity_poly.pdbx_strand_id
1 'polypeptide(L)'
;MPKVSVVIRAKNEARYMGETLAAIRRQSYQDFEVVVVDSGSTDGTPEIAERHGAKLVMIDPKEFTYGRALNLGVSRSRGEIIVSLSAHATPEGEQWLGRLVSGFRHRGVAGVYGRHIPRENASFFELLGMKLSGITSLQPKIHQRNARFSNANGAFRRELWEMEPFREELPGAEDIYWARRMQRLGYLIVYEPRAAVYHSHGEPLPRLIRRQLHDQPVILRSWLGSLFEEQPVKEKAEVRGGQFIAK
;
A
#
# COMPACT_ATOMS: atom_id res chain seq x y z
N MET A 1 -17.98 -11.62 9.34
CA MET A 1 -17.43 -10.38 8.75
C MET A 1 -16.18 -10.77 7.96
N PRO A 2 -15.87 -10.13 6.81
CA PRO A 2 -14.67 -10.49 6.05
C PRO A 2 -13.41 -10.25 6.90
N LYS A 3 -12.41 -11.11 6.75
CA LYS A 3 -11.13 -10.97 7.46
C LYS A 3 -10.24 -9.91 6.83
N VAL A 4 -10.41 -9.64 5.54
CA VAL A 4 -9.62 -8.68 4.76
C VAL A 4 -10.53 -7.67 4.08
N SER A 5 -10.10 -6.40 4.03
CA SER A 5 -10.72 -5.38 3.17
C SER A 5 -9.69 -4.83 2.21
N VAL A 6 -9.94 -4.97 0.91
CA VAL A 6 -9.13 -4.33 -0.13
C VAL A 6 -9.70 -2.94 -0.38
N VAL A 7 -8.95 -1.91 -0.03
CA VAL A 7 -9.31 -0.50 -0.19
C VAL A 7 -8.55 0.08 -1.38
N ILE A 8 -9.28 0.53 -2.39
CA ILE A 8 -8.74 1.06 -3.65
C ILE A 8 -9.08 2.54 -3.76
N ARG A 9 -8.08 3.39 -3.97
CA ARG A 9 -8.27 4.80 -4.28
C ARG A 9 -8.29 4.97 -5.80
N ALA A 10 -9.27 5.72 -6.32
CA ALA A 10 -9.45 5.91 -7.74
C ALA A 10 -9.75 7.35 -8.11
N LYS A 11 -9.24 7.79 -9.27
CA LYS A 11 -9.66 8.98 -10.00
C LYS A 11 -9.30 8.83 -11.48
N ASN A 12 -10.32 8.70 -12.34
CA ASN A 12 -10.16 8.54 -13.79
C ASN A 12 -9.25 7.35 -14.13
N GLU A 13 -9.62 6.17 -13.63
CA GLU A 13 -8.86 4.92 -13.74
C GLU A 13 -9.61 3.84 -14.56
N ALA A 14 -10.63 4.23 -15.36
CA ALA A 14 -11.44 3.30 -16.15
C ALA A 14 -10.59 2.34 -16.99
N ARG A 15 -9.42 2.81 -17.46
CA ARG A 15 -8.47 2.02 -18.25
C ARG A 15 -7.98 0.75 -17.53
N TYR A 16 -7.74 0.82 -16.23
CA TYR A 16 -7.13 -0.29 -15.46
C TYR A 16 -8.04 -0.88 -14.41
N MET A 17 -9.07 -0.17 -13.97
CA MET A 17 -9.95 -0.57 -12.88
C MET A 17 -10.57 -1.94 -13.10
N GLY A 18 -11.07 -2.22 -14.31
CA GLY A 18 -11.68 -3.52 -14.64
C GLY A 18 -10.69 -4.68 -14.54
N GLU A 19 -9.49 -4.52 -15.08
CA GLU A 19 -8.40 -5.50 -14.99
C GLU A 19 -7.99 -5.77 -13.54
N THR A 20 -7.81 -4.69 -12.76
CA THR A 20 -7.42 -4.77 -11.34
C THR A 20 -8.49 -5.50 -10.51
N LEU A 21 -9.76 -5.14 -10.66
CA LEU A 21 -10.85 -5.78 -9.93
C LEU A 21 -11.05 -7.25 -10.35
N ALA A 22 -10.93 -7.57 -11.64
CA ALA A 22 -10.96 -8.95 -12.13
C ALA A 22 -9.81 -9.79 -11.54
N ALA A 23 -8.60 -9.24 -11.43
CA ALA A 23 -7.46 -9.91 -10.80
C ALA A 23 -7.68 -10.15 -9.29
N ILE A 24 -8.28 -9.19 -8.57
CA ILE A 24 -8.66 -9.35 -7.17
C ILE A 24 -9.71 -10.48 -7.02
N ARG A 25 -10.70 -10.54 -7.90
CA ARG A 25 -11.73 -11.60 -7.87
C ARG A 25 -11.19 -13.02 -8.07
N ARG A 26 -10.09 -13.16 -8.81
CA ARG A 26 -9.45 -14.48 -9.07
C ARG A 26 -8.50 -14.92 -7.93
N GLN A 27 -8.37 -14.17 -6.84
CA GLN A 27 -7.49 -14.57 -5.74
C GLN A 27 -7.97 -15.86 -5.09
N SER A 28 -7.03 -16.75 -4.72
CA SER A 28 -7.33 -17.98 -3.98
C SER A 28 -7.78 -17.73 -2.53
N TYR A 29 -7.41 -16.59 -1.96
CA TYR A 29 -7.91 -16.14 -0.66
C TYR A 29 -9.28 -15.47 -0.86
N GLN A 30 -10.36 -16.05 -0.31
CA GLN A 30 -11.75 -15.64 -0.62
C GLN A 30 -12.45 -14.82 0.47
N ASP A 31 -11.91 -14.78 1.71
CA ASP A 31 -12.54 -14.07 2.84
C ASP A 31 -12.20 -12.58 2.83
N PHE A 32 -12.69 -11.86 1.81
CA PHE A 32 -12.43 -10.43 1.64
C PHE A 32 -13.65 -9.65 1.10
N GLU A 33 -13.61 -8.34 1.32
CA GLU A 33 -14.46 -7.35 0.65
C GLU A 33 -13.60 -6.36 -0.13
N VAL A 34 -14.21 -5.66 -1.09
CA VAL A 34 -13.55 -4.57 -1.85
C VAL A 34 -14.30 -3.28 -1.64
N VAL A 35 -13.56 -2.22 -1.29
CA VAL A 35 -14.06 -0.86 -1.15
C VAL A 35 -13.27 0.04 -2.11
N VAL A 36 -13.97 0.73 -3.00
CA VAL A 36 -13.38 1.72 -3.91
C VAL A 36 -13.75 3.10 -3.42
N VAL A 37 -12.73 3.94 -3.18
CA VAL A 37 -12.90 5.37 -2.85
C VAL A 37 -12.61 6.18 -4.10
N ASP A 38 -13.66 6.73 -4.69
CA ASP A 38 -13.59 7.53 -5.91
C ASP A 38 -13.60 9.01 -5.59
N SER A 39 -12.64 9.76 -6.15
CA SER A 39 -12.48 11.20 -5.93
C SER A 39 -12.99 12.05 -7.09
N GLY A 40 -14.19 11.72 -7.58
CA GLY A 40 -14.87 12.47 -8.63
C GLY A 40 -14.36 12.11 -10.03
N SER A 41 -14.34 10.84 -10.37
CA SER A 41 -14.05 10.36 -11.72
C SER A 41 -15.18 10.75 -12.70
N THR A 42 -14.81 10.95 -13.96
CA THR A 42 -15.71 11.33 -15.07
C THR A 42 -15.56 10.39 -16.28
N ASP A 43 -14.83 9.28 -16.13
CA ASP A 43 -14.45 8.38 -17.23
C ASP A 43 -15.10 6.98 -17.15
N GLY A 44 -16.11 6.80 -16.28
CA GLY A 44 -16.77 5.49 -16.08
C GLY A 44 -16.10 4.62 -15.02
N THR A 45 -15.11 5.11 -14.26
CA THR A 45 -14.47 4.39 -13.15
C THR A 45 -15.47 3.90 -12.10
N PRO A 46 -16.43 4.73 -11.60
CA PRO A 46 -17.41 4.32 -10.60
C PRO A 46 -18.29 3.16 -11.09
N GLU A 47 -18.79 3.23 -12.32
CA GLU A 47 -19.65 2.23 -12.92
C GLU A 47 -18.92 0.88 -13.11
N ILE A 48 -17.63 0.92 -13.41
CA ILE A 48 -16.78 -0.27 -13.46
C ILE A 48 -16.66 -0.89 -12.07
N ALA A 49 -16.41 -0.09 -11.04
CA ALA A 49 -16.30 -0.56 -9.67
C ALA A 49 -17.58 -1.27 -9.20
N GLU A 50 -18.75 -0.67 -9.44
CA GLU A 50 -20.05 -1.23 -9.09
C GLU A 50 -20.35 -2.53 -9.83
N ARG A 51 -20.10 -2.59 -11.15
CA ARG A 51 -20.28 -3.82 -11.95
C ARG A 51 -19.44 -4.99 -11.44
N HIS A 52 -18.28 -4.70 -10.86
CA HIS A 52 -17.45 -5.71 -10.20
C HIS A 52 -17.85 -5.96 -8.74
N GLY A 53 -18.97 -5.38 -8.25
CA GLY A 53 -19.51 -5.58 -6.90
C GLY A 53 -18.61 -5.04 -5.80
N ALA A 54 -17.82 -4.00 -6.07
CA ALA A 54 -17.11 -3.26 -5.06
C ALA A 54 -18.07 -2.30 -4.34
N LYS A 55 -17.85 -2.07 -3.05
CA LYS A 55 -18.51 -1.01 -2.31
C LYS A 55 -17.94 0.33 -2.74
N LEU A 56 -18.73 1.16 -3.41
CA LEU A 56 -18.31 2.48 -3.83
C LEU A 56 -18.49 3.51 -2.70
N VAL A 57 -17.48 4.35 -2.50
CA VAL A 57 -17.47 5.47 -1.56
C VAL A 57 -16.99 6.71 -2.31
N MET A 58 -17.77 7.78 -2.30
CA MET A 58 -17.40 9.03 -2.95
C MET A 58 -16.71 9.98 -1.96
N ILE A 59 -15.67 10.67 -2.42
CA ILE A 59 -15.03 11.78 -1.71
C ILE A 59 -15.03 13.02 -2.61
N ASP A 60 -15.34 14.18 -2.04
CA ASP A 60 -15.26 15.44 -2.80
C ASP A 60 -13.80 15.66 -3.27
N PRO A 61 -13.56 15.93 -4.57
CA PRO A 61 -12.23 16.22 -5.09
C PRO A 61 -11.50 17.36 -4.35
N LYS A 62 -12.25 18.33 -3.78
CA LYS A 62 -11.69 19.43 -2.99
C LYS A 62 -11.17 18.98 -1.61
N GLU A 63 -11.70 17.89 -1.10
CA GLU A 63 -11.32 17.32 0.20
C GLU A 63 -10.28 16.20 0.05
N PHE A 64 -9.91 15.86 -1.17
CA PHE A 64 -9.00 14.76 -1.43
C PHE A 64 -7.59 15.05 -0.92
N THR A 65 -7.11 14.16 -0.04
CA THR A 65 -5.69 13.86 0.16
C THR A 65 -5.51 12.34 0.12
N TYR A 66 -4.28 11.88 -0.10
CA TYR A 66 -4.00 10.44 -0.13
C TYR A 66 -4.36 9.77 1.20
N GLY A 67 -3.99 10.40 2.33
CA GLY A 67 -4.31 9.92 3.67
C GLY A 67 -5.82 9.92 3.93
N ARG A 68 -6.53 11.02 3.61
CA ARG A 68 -7.96 11.15 3.85
C ARG A 68 -8.79 10.14 3.06
N ALA A 69 -8.49 9.97 1.77
CA ALA A 69 -9.19 8.98 0.95
C ALA A 69 -9.00 7.56 1.49
N LEU A 70 -7.78 7.22 1.93
CA LEU A 70 -7.51 5.90 2.50
C LEU A 70 -8.21 5.73 3.87
N ASN A 71 -8.14 6.73 4.76
CA ASN A 71 -8.84 6.72 6.04
C ASN A 71 -10.35 6.54 5.85
N LEU A 72 -10.94 7.25 4.89
CA LEU A 72 -12.36 7.10 4.55
C LEU A 72 -12.68 5.68 4.08
N GLY A 73 -11.86 5.08 3.20
CA GLY A 73 -12.04 3.71 2.74
C GLY A 73 -11.95 2.69 3.87
N VAL A 74 -10.96 2.85 4.76
CA VAL A 74 -10.79 1.99 5.93
C VAL A 74 -11.99 2.11 6.88
N SER A 75 -12.45 3.32 7.18
CA SER A 75 -13.63 3.55 8.06
C SER A 75 -14.92 2.94 7.49
N ARG A 76 -15.02 2.78 6.18
CA ARG A 76 -16.16 2.18 5.48
C ARG A 76 -16.03 0.68 5.23
N SER A 77 -14.93 0.08 5.66
CA SER A 77 -14.63 -1.34 5.54
C SER A 77 -14.70 -2.07 6.89
N ARG A 78 -14.61 -3.43 6.90
CA ARG A 78 -14.87 -4.25 8.09
C ARG A 78 -13.78 -5.26 8.41
N GLY A 79 -12.80 -5.46 7.51
CA GLY A 79 -11.74 -6.45 7.68
C GLY A 79 -10.76 -6.09 8.81
N GLU A 80 -10.19 -7.10 9.45
CA GLU A 80 -9.13 -6.95 10.45
C GLU A 80 -7.78 -6.55 9.81
N ILE A 81 -7.56 -7.02 8.60
CA ILE A 81 -6.42 -6.65 7.76
C ILE A 81 -6.93 -5.77 6.62
N ILE A 82 -6.33 -4.63 6.47
CA ILE A 82 -6.59 -3.71 5.37
C ILE A 82 -5.50 -3.88 4.32
N VAL A 83 -5.90 -4.05 3.06
CA VAL A 83 -5.01 -4.03 1.91
C VAL A 83 -5.28 -2.74 1.15
N SER A 84 -4.29 -1.86 1.08
CA SER A 84 -4.33 -0.66 0.25
C SER A 84 -3.76 -0.98 -1.13
N LEU A 85 -4.49 -0.59 -2.17
CA LEU A 85 -4.13 -0.83 -3.57
C LEU A 85 -4.43 0.39 -4.42
N SER A 86 -3.52 0.74 -5.34
CA SER A 86 -3.83 1.70 -6.41
C SER A 86 -4.77 1.08 -7.44
N ALA A 87 -5.68 1.89 -8.01
CA ALA A 87 -6.64 1.44 -9.02
C ALA A 87 -5.97 0.86 -10.29
N HIS A 88 -4.74 1.28 -10.58
CA HIS A 88 -3.91 0.78 -11.70
C HIS A 88 -2.81 -0.20 -11.26
N ALA A 89 -2.89 -0.73 -10.04
CA ALA A 89 -1.97 -1.75 -9.54
C ALA A 89 -2.63 -3.13 -9.65
N THR A 90 -2.40 -3.84 -10.76
CA THR A 90 -3.03 -5.14 -11.04
C THR A 90 -2.25 -6.27 -10.37
N PRO A 91 -2.87 -7.06 -9.46
CA PRO A 91 -2.24 -8.23 -8.85
C PRO A 91 -1.68 -9.24 -9.86
N GLU A 92 -0.45 -9.71 -9.63
CA GLU A 92 0.16 -10.80 -10.37
C GLU A 92 -0.26 -12.15 -9.78
N GLY A 93 -1.00 -12.94 -10.57
CA GLY A 93 -1.43 -14.29 -10.20
C GLY A 93 -2.48 -14.32 -9.07
N GLU A 94 -2.80 -15.54 -8.64
CA GLU A 94 -3.96 -15.80 -7.76
C GLU A 94 -3.59 -15.87 -6.26
N GLN A 95 -2.32 -15.74 -5.92
CA GLN A 95 -1.85 -15.88 -4.54
C GLN A 95 -1.43 -14.55 -3.90
N TRP A 96 -1.54 -13.43 -4.62
CA TRP A 96 -1.11 -12.12 -4.17
C TRP A 96 -1.70 -11.75 -2.79
N LEU A 97 -3.02 -11.85 -2.63
CA LEU A 97 -3.70 -11.50 -1.40
C LEU A 97 -3.28 -12.40 -0.22
N GLY A 98 -3.25 -13.72 -0.47
CA GLY A 98 -2.82 -14.69 0.53
C GLY A 98 -1.37 -14.46 1.00
N ARG A 99 -0.49 -14.02 0.10
CA ARG A 99 0.92 -13.70 0.43
C ARG A 99 1.03 -12.45 1.29
N LEU A 100 0.29 -11.38 1.00
CA LEU A 100 0.22 -10.20 1.87
C LEU A 100 -0.27 -10.58 3.27
N VAL A 101 -1.38 -11.32 3.35
CA VAL A 101 -1.99 -11.74 4.63
C VAL A 101 -1.07 -12.65 5.43
N SER A 102 -0.32 -13.53 4.76
CA SER A 102 0.59 -14.46 5.45
C SER A 102 1.69 -13.77 6.25
N GLY A 103 2.08 -12.55 5.88
CA GLY A 103 3.07 -11.75 6.60
C GLY A 103 2.62 -11.35 8.02
N PHE A 104 1.32 -11.39 8.31
CA PHE A 104 0.77 -11.05 9.62
C PHE A 104 0.70 -12.21 10.62
N ARG A 105 1.24 -13.40 10.29
CA ARG A 105 1.33 -14.52 11.23
C ARG A 105 2.13 -14.16 12.49
N HIS A 106 3.09 -13.25 12.36
CA HIS A 106 3.82 -12.69 13.50
C HIS A 106 3.12 -11.44 14.02
N ARG A 107 2.73 -11.42 15.31
CA ARG A 107 1.99 -10.31 15.95
C ARG A 107 2.75 -8.97 15.91
N GLY A 108 4.08 -8.99 15.90
CA GLY A 108 4.92 -7.79 15.80
C GLY A 108 4.95 -7.13 14.43
N VAL A 109 4.29 -7.69 13.39
CA VAL A 109 4.23 -7.09 12.06
C VAL A 109 3.06 -6.12 11.97
N ALA A 110 3.36 -4.82 11.75
CA ALA A 110 2.35 -3.78 11.53
C ALA A 110 1.88 -3.72 10.08
N GLY A 111 2.82 -3.87 9.13
CA GLY A 111 2.52 -3.75 7.71
C GLY A 111 3.36 -4.68 6.84
N VAL A 112 2.77 -5.07 5.72
CA VAL A 112 3.39 -5.89 4.66
C VAL A 112 3.21 -5.15 3.34
N TYR A 113 4.24 -5.06 2.51
CA TYR A 113 4.11 -4.49 1.18
C TYR A 113 4.77 -5.38 0.14
N GLY A 114 4.23 -5.35 -1.08
CA GLY A 114 4.63 -6.23 -2.16
C GLY A 114 5.47 -5.55 -3.22
N ARG A 115 5.98 -6.37 -4.14
CA ARG A 115 6.80 -5.97 -5.27
C ARG A 115 5.96 -5.22 -6.32
N HIS A 116 6.57 -4.20 -6.94
CA HIS A 116 6.04 -3.59 -8.15
C HIS A 116 6.78 -4.12 -9.38
N ILE A 117 6.02 -4.60 -10.34
CA ILE A 117 6.48 -4.97 -11.67
C ILE A 117 6.15 -3.79 -12.59
N PRO A 118 7.13 -3.16 -13.22
CA PRO A 118 6.86 -2.07 -14.14
C PRO A 118 6.01 -2.56 -15.32
N ARG A 119 5.04 -1.75 -15.75
CA ARG A 119 4.28 -2.00 -16.99
C ARG A 119 5.14 -1.62 -18.20
N GLU A 120 4.77 -2.10 -19.39
CA GLU A 120 5.48 -1.82 -20.65
C GLU A 120 5.62 -0.33 -20.97
N ASN A 121 4.69 0.51 -20.50
CA ASN A 121 4.70 1.96 -20.69
C ASN A 121 5.56 2.72 -19.67
N ALA A 122 6.27 2.05 -18.76
CA ALA A 122 7.14 2.70 -17.79
C ALA A 122 8.29 3.43 -18.46
N SER A 123 8.53 4.69 -18.09
CA SER A 123 9.66 5.46 -18.63
C SER A 123 10.99 4.95 -18.05
N PHE A 124 12.11 5.20 -18.79
CA PHE A 124 13.44 4.82 -18.32
C PHE A 124 13.76 5.36 -16.92
N PHE A 125 13.41 6.62 -16.64
CA PHE A 125 13.66 7.23 -15.34
C PHE A 125 12.80 6.63 -14.23
N GLU A 126 11.56 6.24 -14.54
CA GLU A 126 10.70 5.52 -13.61
C GLU A 126 11.27 4.14 -13.28
N LEU A 127 11.71 3.38 -14.29
CA LEU A 127 12.40 2.09 -14.10
C LEU A 127 13.63 2.22 -13.21
N LEU A 128 14.46 3.24 -13.46
CA LEU A 128 15.65 3.52 -12.65
C LEU A 128 15.26 3.85 -11.20
N GLY A 129 14.27 4.71 -10.98
CA GLY A 129 13.75 5.07 -9.67
C GLY A 129 13.18 3.86 -8.91
N MET A 130 12.40 3.01 -9.58
CA MET A 130 11.86 1.77 -9.01
C MET A 130 12.99 0.81 -8.60
N LYS A 131 14.03 0.67 -9.43
CA LYS A 131 15.20 -0.17 -9.12
C LYS A 131 15.98 0.37 -7.93
N LEU A 132 16.29 1.66 -7.90
CA LEU A 132 17.02 2.32 -6.80
C LEU A 132 16.24 2.27 -5.49
N SER A 133 14.92 2.33 -5.55
CA SER A 133 14.05 2.19 -4.36
C SER A 133 14.03 0.79 -3.78
N GLY A 134 14.43 -0.24 -4.55
CA GLY A 134 14.37 -1.64 -4.16
C GLY A 134 12.96 -2.25 -4.18
N ILE A 135 11.93 -1.51 -4.66
CA ILE A 135 10.54 -2.01 -4.71
C ILE A 135 10.33 -3.09 -5.77
N THR A 136 11.30 -3.28 -6.66
CA THR A 136 11.34 -4.33 -7.68
C THR A 136 12.17 -5.55 -7.26
N SER A 137 12.75 -5.55 -6.05
CA SER A 137 13.60 -6.63 -5.56
C SER A 137 12.86 -7.96 -5.49
N LEU A 138 13.57 -9.06 -5.77
CA LEU A 138 13.06 -10.43 -5.58
C LEU A 138 13.38 -11.00 -4.19
N GLN A 139 14.14 -10.26 -3.38
CA GLN A 139 14.56 -10.73 -2.05
C GLN A 139 13.58 -10.21 -0.99
N PRO A 140 13.00 -11.08 -0.14
CA PRO A 140 12.18 -10.68 0.98
C PRO A 140 13.01 -9.91 2.02
N LYS A 141 12.36 -8.97 2.72
CA LYS A 141 13.05 -8.17 3.71
C LYS A 141 12.16 -7.82 4.90
N ILE A 142 12.73 -7.89 6.10
CA ILE A 142 12.12 -7.36 7.31
C ILE A 142 12.81 -6.04 7.65
N HIS A 143 12.01 -4.98 7.79
CA HIS A 143 12.49 -3.67 8.15
C HIS A 143 12.15 -3.36 9.61
N GLN A 144 13.17 -3.22 10.43
CA GLN A 144 13.04 -2.70 11.80
C GLN A 144 13.07 -1.16 11.84
N ARG A 145 13.69 -0.55 10.81
CA ARG A 145 13.82 0.91 10.65
C ARG A 145 13.76 1.28 9.17
N ASN A 146 13.34 2.50 8.88
CA ASN A 146 13.38 3.12 7.56
C ASN A 146 12.72 2.30 6.44
N ALA A 147 11.59 1.66 6.73
CA ALA A 147 10.82 0.93 5.72
C ALA A 147 10.35 1.87 4.61
N ARG A 148 10.30 1.33 3.40
CA ARG A 148 9.62 1.91 2.26
C ARG A 148 8.27 1.22 2.08
N PHE A 149 7.36 1.43 3.00
CA PHE A 149 6.00 0.95 2.85
C PHE A 149 5.31 1.65 1.69
N SER A 150 4.41 0.96 0.99
CA SER A 150 3.72 1.52 -0.17
C SER A 150 2.23 1.20 -0.15
N ASN A 151 1.40 2.22 -0.07
CA ASN A 151 -0.05 2.12 -0.16
C ASN A 151 -0.56 1.79 -1.58
N ALA A 152 0.31 1.73 -2.58
CA ALA A 152 -0.04 1.24 -3.90
C ALA A 152 -0.11 -0.30 -3.98
N ASN A 153 0.55 -1.00 -3.03
CA ASN A 153 0.53 -2.45 -2.87
C ASN A 153 0.95 -2.81 -1.43
N GLY A 154 0.13 -2.47 -0.47
CA GLY A 154 0.43 -2.66 0.95
C GLY A 154 -0.74 -3.23 1.74
N ALA A 155 -0.43 -3.83 2.88
CA ALA A 155 -1.40 -4.30 3.84
C ALA A 155 -0.98 -3.89 5.25
N PHE A 156 -1.94 -3.66 6.13
CA PHE A 156 -1.70 -3.26 7.52
C PHE A 156 -2.82 -3.74 8.44
N ARG A 157 -2.55 -3.79 9.76
CA ARG A 157 -3.54 -4.15 10.76
C ARG A 157 -4.49 -2.98 11.02
N ARG A 158 -5.80 -3.25 11.01
CA ARG A 158 -6.82 -2.26 11.35
C ARG A 158 -6.60 -1.68 12.76
N GLU A 159 -6.33 -2.50 13.75
CA GLU A 159 -6.08 -2.08 15.14
C GLU A 159 -4.95 -1.03 15.25
N LEU A 160 -3.91 -1.14 14.43
CA LEU A 160 -2.81 -0.18 14.42
C LEU A 160 -3.14 1.09 13.64
N TRP A 161 -3.98 1.00 12.61
CA TRP A 161 -4.53 2.17 11.93
C TRP A 161 -5.52 2.93 12.85
N GLU A 162 -6.36 2.25 13.62
CA GLU A 162 -7.26 2.87 14.61
C GLU A 162 -6.48 3.63 15.68
N MET A 163 -5.32 3.12 16.08
CA MET A 163 -4.42 3.78 17.03
C MET A 163 -3.70 5.00 16.39
N GLU A 164 -3.30 4.89 15.14
CA GLU A 164 -2.56 5.92 14.39
C GLU A 164 -3.05 5.95 12.93
N PRO A 165 -4.11 6.70 12.60
CA PRO A 165 -4.57 6.85 11.22
C PRO A 165 -3.53 7.54 10.33
N PHE A 166 -3.68 7.39 9.01
CA PHE A 166 -2.84 8.14 8.07
C PHE A 166 -3.04 9.65 8.24
N ARG A 167 -1.94 10.39 8.20
CA ARG A 167 -1.96 11.85 8.31
C ARG A 167 -2.61 12.47 7.07
N GLU A 168 -3.75 13.12 7.25
CA GLU A 168 -4.54 13.70 6.16
C GLU A 168 -3.96 15.01 5.62
N GLU A 169 -3.22 15.73 6.46
CA GLU A 169 -2.55 16.98 6.11
C GLU A 169 -1.29 16.80 5.25
N LEU A 170 -0.79 15.56 5.11
CA LEU A 170 0.39 15.30 4.30
C LEU A 170 0.03 15.33 2.81
N PRO A 171 0.81 16.03 2.00
CA PRO A 171 0.58 16.10 0.56
C PRO A 171 0.90 14.77 -0.16
N GLY A 172 1.71 13.91 0.46
CA GLY A 172 2.13 12.59 -0.03
C GLY A 172 3.01 11.88 0.99
N ALA A 173 3.47 10.66 0.68
CA ALA A 173 4.31 9.81 1.54
C ALA A 173 3.68 9.52 2.94
N GLU A 174 2.35 9.57 3.04
CA GLU A 174 1.58 9.22 4.24
C GLU A 174 1.86 7.78 4.70
N ASP A 175 2.13 6.91 3.74
CA ASP A 175 2.47 5.50 3.93
C ASP A 175 3.86 5.32 4.58
N ILE A 176 4.86 6.03 4.08
CA ILE A 176 6.23 6.01 4.65
C ILE A 176 6.22 6.61 6.04
N TYR A 177 5.48 7.70 6.25
CA TYR A 177 5.33 8.32 7.57
C TYR A 177 4.72 7.34 8.57
N TRP A 178 3.60 6.72 8.21
CA TRP A 178 2.90 5.73 9.05
C TRP A 178 3.79 4.54 9.38
N ALA A 179 4.45 3.96 8.37
CA ALA A 179 5.34 2.82 8.58
C ALA A 179 6.49 3.13 9.54
N ARG A 180 7.10 4.31 9.42
CA ARG A 180 8.15 4.76 10.35
C ARG A 180 7.61 5.00 11.75
N ARG A 181 6.38 5.51 11.87
CA ARG A 181 5.72 5.66 13.16
C ARG A 181 5.50 4.31 13.82
N MET A 182 5.03 3.30 13.08
CA MET A 182 4.91 1.93 13.57
C MET A 182 6.26 1.34 14.00
N GLN A 183 7.31 1.57 13.22
CA GLN A 183 8.65 1.11 13.57
C GLN A 183 9.20 1.77 14.85
N ARG A 184 8.90 3.04 15.11
CA ARG A 184 9.22 3.72 16.38
C ARG A 184 8.49 3.10 17.57
N LEU A 185 7.30 2.58 17.37
CA LEU A 185 6.55 1.82 18.37
C LEU A 185 7.03 0.37 18.53
N GLY A 186 8.10 -0.03 17.82
CA GLY A 186 8.72 -1.36 17.90
C GLY A 186 8.09 -2.41 16.98
N TYR A 187 7.19 -2.03 16.06
CA TYR A 187 6.64 -2.94 15.06
C TYR A 187 7.56 -3.12 13.86
N LEU A 188 7.36 -4.23 13.15
CA LEU A 188 8.08 -4.59 11.93
C LEU A 188 7.26 -4.24 10.69
N ILE A 189 7.97 -3.87 9.62
CA ILE A 189 7.41 -3.76 8.27
C ILE A 189 8.09 -4.81 7.40
N VAL A 190 7.30 -5.56 6.65
CA VAL A 190 7.76 -6.69 5.83
C VAL A 190 7.61 -6.36 4.35
N TYR A 191 8.65 -6.66 3.58
CA TYR A 191 8.60 -6.69 2.13
C TYR A 191 8.44 -8.15 1.66
N GLU A 192 7.33 -8.45 0.98
CA GLU A 192 7.03 -9.76 0.40
C GLU A 192 7.04 -9.67 -1.14
N PRO A 193 8.16 -10.01 -1.80
CA PRO A 193 8.31 -9.82 -3.24
C PRO A 193 7.39 -10.70 -4.09
N ARG A 194 6.87 -11.79 -3.52
CA ARG A 194 5.93 -12.68 -4.22
C ARG A 194 4.50 -12.13 -4.23
N ALA A 195 4.19 -11.13 -3.39
CA ALA A 195 2.96 -10.36 -3.47
C ALA A 195 3.12 -9.22 -4.48
N ALA A 196 3.24 -9.57 -5.76
CA ALA A 196 3.57 -8.61 -6.81
C ALA A 196 2.34 -8.02 -7.49
N VAL A 197 2.49 -6.78 -7.97
CA VAL A 197 1.51 -6.09 -8.80
C VAL A 197 2.18 -5.45 -10.01
N TYR A 198 1.50 -5.42 -11.15
CA TYR A 198 1.89 -4.58 -12.29
C TYR A 198 1.51 -3.14 -11.98
N HIS A 199 2.49 -2.27 -11.80
CA HIS A 199 2.28 -0.88 -11.40
C HIS A 199 3.36 0.02 -11.96
N SER A 200 2.97 1.02 -12.73
CA SER A 200 3.77 2.16 -13.17
C SER A 200 2.85 3.28 -13.62
N HIS A 201 3.35 4.51 -13.64
CA HIS A 201 2.56 5.67 -14.02
C HIS A 201 2.75 6.08 -15.49
N GLY A 202 3.84 5.62 -16.14
CA GLY A 202 4.21 6.08 -17.48
C GLY A 202 4.51 7.58 -17.51
N GLU A 203 4.96 8.16 -16.39
CA GLU A 203 5.16 9.59 -16.26
C GLU A 203 6.41 10.08 -16.98
N PRO A 204 6.32 11.22 -17.68
CA PRO A 204 7.49 11.89 -18.22
C PRO A 204 8.37 12.45 -17.09
N LEU A 205 9.69 12.59 -17.36
CA LEU A 205 10.67 13.03 -16.37
C LEU A 205 10.28 14.28 -15.55
N PRO A 206 9.69 15.35 -16.13
CA PRO A 206 9.31 16.53 -15.34
C PRO A 206 8.26 16.23 -14.27
N ARG A 207 7.29 15.36 -14.56
CA ARG A 207 6.28 14.93 -13.57
C ARG A 207 6.90 14.07 -12.49
N LEU A 208 7.79 13.16 -12.86
CA LEU A 208 8.51 12.31 -11.90
C LEU A 208 9.33 13.16 -10.92
N ILE A 209 10.09 14.16 -11.42
CA ILE A 209 10.86 15.08 -10.60
C ILE A 209 9.93 15.87 -9.66
N ARG A 210 8.83 16.44 -10.18
CA ARG A 210 7.87 17.18 -9.36
C ARG A 210 7.30 16.33 -8.23
N ARG A 211 6.92 15.08 -8.49
CA ARG A 211 6.44 14.14 -7.47
C ARG A 211 7.52 13.86 -6.43
N GLN A 212 8.75 13.58 -6.84
CA GLN A 212 9.86 13.34 -5.92
C GLN A 212 10.10 14.55 -5.02
N LEU A 213 10.14 15.77 -5.56
CA LEU A 213 10.31 16.99 -4.80
C LEU A 213 9.16 17.26 -3.82
N HIS A 214 7.95 16.83 -4.15
CA HIS A 214 6.77 16.95 -3.31
C HIS A 214 6.83 16.01 -2.09
N ASP A 215 7.33 14.78 -2.27
CA ASP A 215 7.37 13.76 -1.22
C ASP A 215 8.60 13.89 -0.30
N GLN A 216 9.71 14.43 -0.81
CA GLN A 216 10.98 14.53 -0.08
C GLN A 216 10.89 15.26 1.28
N PRO A 217 10.19 16.40 1.43
CA PRO A 217 10.08 17.07 2.71
C PRO A 217 9.44 16.21 3.80
N VAL A 218 8.42 15.40 3.43
CA VAL A 218 7.73 14.50 4.36
C VAL A 218 8.65 13.35 4.77
N ILE A 219 9.33 12.75 3.79
CA ILE A 219 10.29 11.66 4.02
C ILE A 219 11.43 12.14 4.93
N LEU A 220 11.98 13.34 4.67
CA LEU A 220 13.05 13.92 5.49
C LEU A 220 12.58 14.19 6.92
N ARG A 221 11.42 14.83 7.11
CA ARG A 221 10.85 15.08 8.45
C ARG A 221 10.62 13.78 9.23
N SER A 222 10.09 12.75 8.56
CA SER A 222 9.89 11.44 9.21
C SER A 222 11.21 10.76 9.57
N TRP A 223 12.29 11.02 8.83
CA TRP A 223 13.63 10.52 9.12
C TRP A 223 14.28 11.29 10.28
N LEU A 224 14.22 12.63 10.27
CA LEU A 224 14.74 13.47 11.35
C LEU A 224 14.06 13.15 12.70
N GLY A 225 12.74 12.97 12.71
CA GLY A 225 12.01 12.54 13.90
C GLY A 225 12.52 11.20 14.47
N SER A 226 13.05 10.31 13.62
CA SER A 226 13.62 9.04 14.06
C SER A 226 14.99 9.15 14.74
N LEU A 227 15.67 10.27 14.61
CA LEU A 227 17.00 10.51 15.23
C LEU A 227 16.92 10.98 16.68
N PHE A 228 15.78 11.53 17.10
CA PHE A 228 15.62 12.17 18.41
C PHE A 228 14.76 11.39 19.41
N GLU A 229 14.17 10.25 19.02
CA GLU A 229 13.35 9.41 19.89
C GLU A 229 14.06 8.09 20.23
N GLU A 230 14.26 7.78 21.52
CA GLU A 230 14.72 6.46 21.98
C GLU A 230 13.69 5.37 21.65
N GLN A 231 14.16 4.21 21.21
CA GLN A 231 13.34 3.08 20.73
C GLN A 231 13.14 2.05 21.82
N PRO A 232 11.91 1.60 22.09
CA PRO A 232 11.71 0.37 22.86
C PRO A 232 12.20 -0.84 22.05
N VAL A 233 13.06 -1.65 22.65
CA VAL A 233 13.58 -2.90 22.05
C VAL A 233 12.49 -3.97 22.20
N LYS A 234 11.91 -4.42 21.09
CA LYS A 234 11.06 -5.63 21.03
C LYS A 234 11.78 -6.74 20.27
N GLU A 235 11.42 -7.99 20.59
CA GLU A 235 12.05 -9.22 20.11
C GLU A 235 12.42 -9.24 18.61
N LYS A 236 13.58 -9.80 18.30
CA LYS A 236 14.09 -9.93 16.94
C LYS A 236 13.35 -11.05 16.20
N ALA A 237 12.77 -10.75 15.04
CA ALA A 237 12.29 -11.74 14.10
C ALA A 237 13.31 -11.95 12.97
N GLU A 238 13.57 -13.20 12.60
CA GLU A 238 14.45 -13.59 11.49
C GLU A 238 13.66 -14.31 10.40
N VAL A 239 14.11 -14.19 9.15
CA VAL A 239 13.59 -14.98 8.02
C VAL A 239 14.57 -16.14 7.76
N ARG A 240 14.11 -17.39 7.88
CA ARG A 240 14.84 -18.57 7.44
C ARG A 240 13.99 -19.36 6.44
N GLY A 241 14.59 -19.70 5.29
CA GLY A 241 13.94 -20.52 4.27
C GLY A 241 12.62 -19.94 3.70
N GLY A 242 12.44 -18.61 3.71
CA GLY A 242 11.22 -17.95 3.23
C GLY A 242 10.02 -17.99 4.19
N GLN A 243 10.21 -18.49 5.44
CA GLN A 243 9.21 -18.44 6.52
C GLN A 243 9.70 -17.55 7.66
N PHE A 244 8.78 -16.87 8.35
CA PHE A 244 9.06 -16.07 9.53
C PHE A 244 9.17 -16.97 10.75
N ILE A 245 10.30 -16.91 11.45
CA ILE A 245 10.53 -17.61 12.72
C ILE A 245 10.71 -16.53 13.79
N ALA A 246 9.90 -16.59 14.86
CA ALA A 246 10.12 -15.82 16.08
C ALA A 246 11.28 -16.45 16.86
N LYS A 247 12.21 -15.64 17.37
CA LYS A 247 13.11 -16.04 18.46
C LYS A 247 12.53 -15.60 19.77
#